data_e065e43bbc96deb1878e15be124a38c9
#
_entry.id   e065e43bbc96deb1878e15be124a38c9
#
_cell.length_a   1.000
_cell.length_b   1.000
_cell.length_c   1.000
_cell.angle_alpha   90.00
_cell.angle_beta   90.00
_cell.angle_gamma   90.00
#
_symmetry.space_group_name_H-M   'P 1'
#
loop_
_entity.id
_entity.type
_entity.pdbx_description
1 polymer ?
#
loop_
_entity_poly.entity_id
_entity_poly.type
_entity_poly.pdbx_seq_one_letter_code
_entity_poly.pdbx_strand_id
1 'polypeptide(L)'
;LKDAWEYRKKTVDTSSCRIVFGEADFLPGMVIDKFSDVLVFQALALGIDRYKELLIELLREILLEDGIRIRGVYERSDAKEREKEGLKKVKGFLGEEFDTNVEIVENGVRYIVDVKDGQKTGFFLDQKYNRLAIQKLCKNAKVLDCFTHTGSFALNAGIAGAESVLG
;
A
#
# COMPACT_ATOMS: atom_id res chain seq x y z
N LEU A 1 11.22 -6.33 11.54
CA LEU A 1 10.90 -5.07 10.82
C LEU A 1 12.08 -4.62 9.96
N LYS A 2 13.28 -4.47 10.56
CA LYS A 2 14.46 -4.00 9.82
C LYS A 2 14.80 -4.90 8.64
N ASP A 3 14.81 -6.21 8.81
CA ASP A 3 15.09 -7.16 7.73
C ASP A 3 14.05 -7.10 6.60
N ALA A 4 12.76 -6.93 6.95
CA ALA A 4 11.70 -6.75 5.98
C ALA A 4 11.91 -5.48 5.14
N TRP A 5 12.27 -4.36 5.79
CA TRP A 5 12.57 -3.10 5.11
C TRP A 5 13.82 -3.21 4.22
N GLU A 6 14.92 -3.77 4.74
CA GLU A 6 16.15 -3.98 3.98
C GLU A 6 15.94 -4.87 2.74
N TYR A 7 15.06 -5.89 2.86
CA TYR A 7 14.68 -6.71 1.73
C TYR A 7 13.93 -5.88 0.66
N ARG A 8 12.97 -5.03 1.06
CA ARG A 8 12.21 -4.18 0.13
C ARG A 8 13.10 -3.20 -0.61
N LYS A 9 14.07 -2.58 0.08
CA LYS A 9 15.05 -1.68 -0.58
C LYS A 9 15.82 -2.34 -1.71
N LYS A 10 16.04 -3.65 -1.64
CA LYS A 10 16.79 -4.43 -2.65
C LYS A 10 15.91 -4.95 -3.78
N THR A 11 14.62 -5.08 -3.58
CA THR A 11 13.76 -5.87 -4.48
C THR A 11 12.66 -5.07 -5.16
N VAL A 12 12.23 -3.95 -4.59
CA VAL A 12 11.13 -3.14 -5.12
C VAL A 12 11.42 -1.65 -5.03
N ASP A 13 10.67 -0.86 -5.79
CA ASP A 13 10.62 0.58 -5.58
C ASP A 13 9.85 0.88 -4.29
N THR A 14 10.53 1.53 -3.35
CA THR A 14 10.03 1.80 -2.00
C THR A 14 9.28 3.12 -1.86
N SER A 15 9.04 3.86 -2.95
CA SER A 15 8.22 5.07 -2.92
C SER A 15 6.81 4.78 -2.38
N SER A 16 6.21 3.68 -2.86
CA SER A 16 4.99 3.08 -2.30
C SER A 16 5.08 1.57 -2.45
N CYS A 17 5.05 0.84 -1.34
CA CYS A 17 5.27 -0.61 -1.32
C CYS A 17 4.68 -1.25 -0.06
N ARG A 18 4.46 -2.56 -0.11
CA ARG A 18 4.21 -3.36 1.09
C ARG A 18 5.52 -3.61 1.82
N ILE A 19 5.66 -3.03 3.04
CA ILE A 19 6.86 -3.20 3.86
C ILE A 19 6.84 -4.57 4.55
N VAL A 20 5.68 -4.94 5.15
CA VAL A 20 5.53 -6.20 5.87
C VAL A 20 4.36 -6.98 5.29
N PHE A 21 4.57 -8.28 5.07
CA PHE A 21 3.57 -9.22 4.59
C PHE A 21 3.53 -10.49 5.44
N GLY A 22 3.08 -10.35 6.68
CA GLY A 22 2.77 -11.47 7.57
C GLY A 22 3.89 -12.51 7.68
N GLU A 23 3.53 -13.72 7.43
CA GLU A 23 4.40 -14.90 7.53
C GLU A 23 5.61 -14.84 6.61
N ALA A 24 5.50 -14.20 5.45
CA ALA A 24 6.61 -14.04 4.51
C ALA A 24 7.77 -13.21 5.09
N ASP A 25 7.48 -12.35 6.05
CA ASP A 25 8.46 -11.52 6.76
C ASP A 25 8.65 -11.96 8.23
N PHE A 26 8.23 -13.18 8.58
CA PHE A 26 8.29 -13.74 9.95
C PHE A 26 7.54 -12.92 11.01
N LEU A 27 6.49 -12.20 10.58
CA LEU A 27 5.65 -11.35 11.43
C LEU A 27 4.16 -11.72 11.22
N PRO A 28 3.75 -12.96 11.56
CA PRO A 28 2.42 -13.47 11.26
C PRO A 28 1.33 -12.55 11.78
N GLY A 29 0.33 -12.30 10.94
CA GLY A 29 -0.80 -11.44 11.29
C GLY A 29 -0.51 -9.94 11.20
N MET A 30 0.64 -9.50 10.70
CA MET A 30 0.95 -8.08 10.47
C MET A 30 1.08 -7.78 8.98
N VAL A 31 0.37 -6.74 8.52
CA VAL A 31 0.56 -6.17 7.19
C VAL A 31 0.82 -4.68 7.32
N ILE A 32 1.82 -4.18 6.63
CA ILE A 32 2.13 -2.75 6.56
C ILE A 32 2.37 -2.35 5.12
N ASP A 33 1.53 -1.46 4.61
CA ASP A 33 1.67 -0.81 3.33
C ASP A 33 2.12 0.65 3.53
N LYS A 34 3.09 1.07 2.73
CA LYS A 34 3.56 2.46 2.67
C LYS A 34 3.05 3.10 1.39
N PHE A 35 2.37 4.22 1.52
CA PHE A 35 1.93 5.10 0.45
C PHE A 35 2.62 6.45 0.63
N SER A 36 3.65 6.74 -0.16
CA SER A 36 4.46 7.96 -0.01
C SER A 36 4.97 8.14 1.44
N ASP A 37 4.44 9.07 2.20
CA ASP A 37 4.78 9.39 3.59
C ASP A 37 3.75 8.89 4.64
N VAL A 38 2.85 8.01 4.23
CA VAL A 38 1.80 7.44 5.10
C VAL A 38 1.95 5.92 5.18
N LEU A 39 1.74 5.37 6.38
CA LEU A 39 1.62 3.93 6.60
C LEU A 39 0.16 3.52 6.78
N VAL A 40 -0.19 2.38 6.19
CA VAL A 40 -1.44 1.67 6.49
C VAL A 40 -1.10 0.36 7.17
N PHE A 41 -1.60 0.21 8.38
CA PHE A 41 -1.29 -0.90 9.27
C PHE A 41 -2.48 -1.83 9.43
N GLN A 42 -2.24 -3.14 9.40
CA GLN A 42 -3.24 -4.16 9.74
C GLN A 42 -2.68 -5.09 10.82
N ALA A 43 -3.38 -5.21 11.93
CA ALA A 43 -3.15 -6.21 12.96
C ALA A 43 -4.22 -7.30 12.83
N LEU A 44 -3.85 -8.49 12.38
CA LEU A 44 -4.78 -9.61 12.19
C LEU A 44 -4.69 -10.63 13.33
N ALA A 45 -3.61 -10.61 14.12
CA ALA A 45 -3.37 -11.49 15.26
C ALA A 45 -3.31 -10.71 16.58
N LEU A 46 -3.71 -11.36 17.68
CA LEU A 46 -3.77 -10.76 19.01
C LEU A 46 -2.43 -10.17 19.47
N GLY A 47 -1.32 -10.87 19.23
CA GLY A 47 0.01 -10.40 19.59
C GLY A 47 0.38 -9.10 18.87
N ILE A 48 0.07 -9.00 17.58
CA ILE A 48 0.32 -7.79 16.78
C ILE A 48 -0.55 -6.64 17.26
N ASP A 49 -1.83 -6.89 17.51
CA ASP A 49 -2.76 -5.87 18.00
C ASP A 49 -2.31 -5.28 19.36
N ARG A 50 -1.78 -6.13 20.24
CA ARG A 50 -1.31 -5.73 21.57
C ARG A 50 -0.08 -4.83 21.55
N TYR A 51 0.81 -5.04 20.57
CA TYR A 51 2.08 -4.31 20.47
C TYR A 51 2.13 -3.32 19.30
N LYS A 52 1.00 -2.99 18.70
CA LYS A 52 0.94 -2.19 17.46
C LYS A 52 1.60 -0.82 17.59
N GLU A 53 1.40 -0.11 18.70
CA GLU A 53 2.02 1.20 18.91
C GLU A 53 3.56 1.09 18.92
N LEU A 54 4.10 0.14 19.68
CA LEU A 54 5.54 -0.12 19.73
C LEU A 54 6.10 -0.51 18.37
N LEU A 55 5.41 -1.38 17.64
CA LEU A 55 5.83 -1.84 16.31
C LEU A 55 5.87 -0.68 15.30
N ILE A 56 4.91 0.24 15.39
CA ILE A 56 4.86 1.43 14.55
C ILE A 56 5.98 2.40 14.89
N GLU A 57 6.25 2.65 16.17
CA GLU A 57 7.36 3.51 16.61
C GLU A 57 8.69 2.97 16.10
N LEU A 58 8.98 1.68 16.32
CA LEU A 58 10.18 1.02 15.82
C LEU A 58 10.31 1.11 14.28
N LEU A 59 9.21 0.96 13.56
CA LEU A 59 9.25 1.10 12.10
C LEU A 59 9.52 2.54 11.66
N ARG A 60 8.95 3.52 12.35
CA ARG A 60 9.22 4.95 12.09
C ARG A 60 10.70 5.28 12.30
N GLU A 61 11.33 4.75 13.35
CA GLU A 61 12.76 4.91 13.61
C GLU A 61 13.60 4.30 12.48
N ILE A 62 13.30 3.06 12.07
CA ILE A 62 13.98 2.37 10.96
C ILE A 62 13.87 3.17 9.65
N LEU A 63 12.70 3.68 9.33
CA LEU A 63 12.48 4.49 8.12
C LEU A 63 13.21 5.84 8.20
N LEU A 64 13.28 6.42 9.39
CA LEU A 64 13.98 7.68 9.62
C LEU A 64 15.50 7.54 9.45
N GLU A 65 16.11 6.37 9.76
CA GLU A 65 17.51 6.07 9.47
C GLU A 65 17.83 6.26 7.97
N ASP A 66 16.87 5.97 7.08
CA ASP A 66 16.98 6.18 5.63
C ASP A 66 16.43 7.56 5.17
N GLY A 67 16.18 8.48 6.10
CA GLY A 67 15.69 9.82 5.79
C GLY A 67 14.19 9.88 5.45
N ILE A 68 13.45 8.80 5.64
CA ILE A 68 12.02 8.72 5.34
C ILE A 68 11.22 9.12 6.58
N ARG A 69 10.58 10.27 6.52
CA ARG A 69 9.70 10.76 7.59
C ARG A 69 8.26 10.39 7.30
N ILE A 70 7.63 9.65 8.20
CA ILE A 70 6.22 9.24 8.10
C ILE A 70 5.33 10.30 8.74
N ARG A 71 4.43 10.89 7.94
CA ARG A 71 3.44 11.90 8.34
C ARG A 71 2.35 11.32 9.23
N GLY A 72 1.87 10.12 8.92
CA GLY A 72 0.79 9.51 9.68
C GLY A 72 0.65 8.01 9.46
N VAL A 73 -0.13 7.39 10.34
CA VAL A 73 -0.47 5.96 10.27
C VAL A 73 -1.97 5.77 10.39
N TYR A 74 -2.55 5.01 9.49
CA TYR A 74 -3.95 4.64 9.51
C TYR A 74 -4.11 3.12 9.72
N GLU A 75 -4.91 2.72 10.68
CA GLU A 75 -5.21 1.31 10.95
C GLU A 75 -6.39 0.83 10.09
N ARG A 76 -6.21 -0.26 9.35
CA ARG A 76 -7.22 -0.96 8.56
C ARG A 76 -7.35 -2.41 9.04
N SER A 77 -7.54 -2.57 10.35
CA SER A 77 -7.73 -3.87 11.01
C SER A 77 -9.22 -4.27 10.98
N ASP A 78 -9.86 -4.15 9.82
CA ASP A 78 -11.30 -4.42 9.59
C ASP A 78 -11.57 -5.76 8.88
N ALA A 79 -10.54 -6.59 8.71
CA ALA A 79 -10.64 -7.92 8.12
C ALA A 79 -11.38 -8.91 9.02
N LYS A 80 -12.13 -9.86 8.41
CA LYS A 80 -12.91 -10.89 9.15
C LYS A 80 -12.04 -11.87 9.93
N GLU A 81 -10.80 -12.05 9.48
CA GLU A 81 -9.81 -12.95 10.11
C GLU A 81 -9.56 -12.62 11.57
N ARG A 82 -9.65 -11.34 11.94
CA ARG A 82 -9.51 -10.87 13.34
C ARG A 82 -10.54 -11.47 14.29
N GLU A 83 -11.74 -11.74 13.81
CA GLU A 83 -12.82 -12.32 14.64
C GLU A 83 -12.46 -13.73 15.14
N LYS A 84 -11.61 -14.47 14.40
CA LYS A 84 -11.09 -15.78 14.82
C LYS A 84 -10.12 -15.69 16.00
N GLU A 85 -9.43 -14.57 16.13
CA GLU A 85 -8.56 -14.23 17.25
C GLU A 85 -9.30 -13.58 18.44
N GLY A 86 -10.63 -13.47 18.37
CA GLY A 86 -11.45 -12.78 19.37
C GLY A 86 -11.32 -11.24 19.33
N LEU A 87 -10.78 -10.68 18.27
CA LEU A 87 -10.56 -9.25 18.11
C LEU A 87 -11.72 -8.59 17.37
N LYS A 88 -12.05 -7.36 17.76
CA LYS A 88 -13.03 -6.53 17.05
C LYS A 88 -12.38 -5.93 15.80
N LYS A 89 -13.19 -5.63 14.78
CA LYS A 89 -12.78 -4.81 13.64
C LYS A 89 -12.48 -3.39 14.09
N VAL A 90 -11.35 -2.85 13.60
CA VAL A 90 -10.89 -1.50 13.94
C VAL A 90 -10.46 -0.78 12.67
N LYS A 91 -10.89 0.48 12.54
CA LYS A 91 -10.39 1.46 11.57
C LYS A 91 -10.15 2.77 12.31
N GLY A 92 -9.03 3.44 12.05
CA GLY A 92 -8.76 4.73 12.67
C GLY A 92 -7.31 5.18 12.54
N PHE A 93 -7.06 6.38 13.01
CA PHE A 93 -5.70 6.92 13.11
C PHE A 93 -4.95 6.29 14.28
N LEU A 94 -3.69 5.96 14.06
CA LEU A 94 -2.74 5.60 15.11
C LEU A 94 -1.83 6.81 15.34
N GLY A 95 -2.24 7.66 16.28
CA GLY A 95 -1.65 8.97 16.56
C GLY A 95 -2.50 10.12 16.03
N GLU A 96 -1.85 11.15 15.51
CA GLU A 96 -2.52 12.36 15.01
C GLU A 96 -3.30 12.10 13.70
N GLU A 97 -4.40 12.84 13.55
CA GLU A 97 -5.19 12.81 12.32
C GLU A 97 -4.47 13.53 11.18
N PHE A 98 -4.68 13.04 9.95
CA PHE A 98 -4.11 13.60 8.73
C PHE A 98 -5.09 13.45 7.56
N ASP A 99 -4.82 14.12 6.44
CA ASP A 99 -5.58 13.92 5.20
C ASP A 99 -5.31 12.50 4.66
N THR A 100 -6.36 11.69 4.62
CA THR A 100 -6.32 10.29 4.18
C THR A 100 -6.23 10.11 2.66
N ASN A 101 -6.37 11.17 1.89
CA ASN A 101 -6.09 11.20 0.46
C ASN A 101 -4.60 11.42 0.24
N VAL A 102 -3.90 10.37 -0.13
CA VAL A 102 -2.43 10.36 -0.26
C VAL A 102 -2.04 10.34 -1.73
N GLU A 103 -1.26 11.34 -2.16
CA GLU A 103 -0.69 11.33 -3.49
C GLU A 103 0.48 10.35 -3.57
N ILE A 104 0.44 9.47 -4.58
CA ILE A 104 1.53 8.57 -4.93
C ILE A 104 1.89 8.71 -6.40
N VAL A 105 3.13 8.37 -6.74
CA VAL A 105 3.58 8.23 -8.14
C VAL A 105 4.00 6.79 -8.38
N GLU A 106 3.41 6.16 -9.39
CA GLU A 106 3.74 4.81 -9.79
C GLU A 106 3.84 4.72 -11.31
N ASN A 107 4.96 4.21 -11.83
CA ASN A 107 5.20 4.06 -13.28
C ASN A 107 5.02 5.36 -14.07
N GLY A 108 5.29 6.52 -13.46
CA GLY A 108 5.09 7.84 -14.06
C GLY A 108 3.66 8.38 -14.00
N VAL A 109 2.71 7.63 -13.44
CA VAL A 109 1.32 8.04 -13.22
C VAL A 109 1.14 8.53 -11.80
N ARG A 110 0.42 9.64 -11.63
CA ARG A 110 0.03 10.18 -10.31
C ARG A 110 -1.34 9.64 -9.94
N TYR A 111 -1.49 9.18 -8.71
CA TYR A 111 -2.74 8.70 -8.14
C TYR A 111 -3.01 9.38 -6.81
N ILE A 112 -4.29 9.57 -6.51
CA ILE A 112 -4.75 9.87 -5.15
C ILE A 112 -5.28 8.56 -4.56
N VAL A 113 -4.66 8.11 -3.49
CA VAL A 113 -5.04 6.90 -2.76
C VAL A 113 -5.79 7.29 -1.49
N ASP A 114 -7.02 6.84 -1.36
CA ASP A 114 -7.77 6.96 -0.10
C ASP A 114 -7.42 5.78 0.81
N VAL A 115 -6.60 6.04 1.83
CA VAL A 115 -6.16 5.00 2.77
C VAL A 115 -7.24 4.65 3.80
N LYS A 116 -8.26 5.49 3.95
CA LYS A 116 -9.38 5.29 4.86
C LYS A 116 -10.46 4.40 4.27
N ASP A 117 -10.97 4.76 3.09
CA ASP A 117 -12.14 4.11 2.49
C ASP A 117 -11.85 3.40 1.17
N GLY A 118 -10.62 3.53 0.66
CA GLY A 118 -10.16 2.81 -0.52
C GLY A 118 -10.17 1.29 -0.35
N GLN A 119 -10.19 0.57 -1.45
CA GLN A 119 -10.22 -0.88 -1.47
C GLN A 119 -8.93 -1.48 -0.88
N LYS A 120 -9.02 -2.58 -0.13
CA LYS A 120 -7.92 -3.17 0.66
C LYS A 120 -7.34 -2.12 1.63
N THR A 121 -6.07 -1.78 1.46
CA THR A 121 -5.36 -0.74 2.22
C THR A 121 -5.38 0.63 1.53
N GLY A 122 -6.06 0.75 0.38
CA GLY A 122 -6.20 1.97 -0.43
C GLY A 122 -5.89 1.76 -1.90
N PHE A 123 -4.90 0.93 -2.24
CA PHE A 123 -4.47 0.69 -3.61
C PHE A 123 -3.84 -0.70 -3.78
N PHE A 124 -3.88 -1.25 -5.00
CA PHE A 124 -3.35 -2.57 -5.33
C PHE A 124 -1.85 -2.49 -5.65
N LEU A 125 -1.00 -2.40 -4.63
CA LEU A 125 0.46 -2.30 -4.78
C LEU A 125 1.08 -3.52 -5.49
N ASP A 126 0.48 -4.71 -5.35
CA ASP A 126 0.90 -5.96 -5.98
C ASP A 126 0.82 -5.91 -7.51
N GLN A 127 -0.01 -5.02 -8.09
CA GLN A 127 -0.20 -4.90 -9.53
C GLN A 127 0.77 -3.92 -10.22
N LYS A 128 1.67 -3.28 -9.48
CA LYS A 128 2.61 -2.27 -10.00
C LYS A 128 3.34 -2.71 -11.26
N TYR A 129 3.96 -3.87 -11.21
CA TYR A 129 4.76 -4.38 -12.32
C TYR A 129 3.89 -4.91 -13.47
N ASN A 130 2.68 -5.39 -13.19
CA ASN A 130 1.72 -5.75 -14.21
C ASN A 130 1.25 -4.51 -14.98
N ARG A 131 0.96 -3.40 -14.27
CA ARG A 131 0.65 -2.12 -14.91
C ARG A 131 1.79 -1.59 -15.77
N LEU A 132 3.03 -1.73 -15.30
CA LEU A 132 4.21 -1.36 -16.10
C LEU A 132 4.37 -2.26 -17.34
N ALA A 133 4.12 -3.56 -17.20
CA ALA A 133 4.30 -4.52 -18.28
C ALA A 133 3.38 -4.27 -19.47
N ILE A 134 2.12 -3.88 -19.23
CA ILE A 134 1.17 -3.60 -20.31
C ILE A 134 1.55 -2.39 -21.15
N GLN A 135 2.30 -1.43 -20.63
CA GLN A 135 2.70 -0.23 -21.35
C GLN A 135 3.37 -0.57 -22.69
N LYS A 136 4.14 -1.67 -22.74
CA LYS A 136 4.83 -2.14 -23.95
C LYS A 136 3.87 -2.53 -25.08
N LEU A 137 2.61 -2.84 -24.75
CA LEU A 137 1.59 -3.32 -25.70
C LEU A 137 0.62 -2.22 -26.13
N CYS A 138 0.66 -1.05 -25.48
CA CYS A 138 -0.42 -0.07 -25.61
C CYS A 138 -0.19 0.98 -26.69
N LYS A 139 1.01 1.16 -27.22
CA LYS A 139 1.30 2.20 -28.22
C LYS A 139 0.43 2.02 -29.47
N ASN A 140 -0.35 3.06 -29.83
CA ASN A 140 -1.30 3.08 -30.94
C ASN A 140 -2.41 2.01 -30.84
N ALA A 141 -2.62 1.42 -29.66
CA ALA A 141 -3.66 0.41 -29.43
C ALA A 141 -4.96 1.05 -28.94
N LYS A 142 -6.09 0.40 -29.22
CA LYS A 142 -7.39 0.66 -28.58
C LYS A 142 -7.48 -0.28 -27.37
N VAL A 143 -7.62 0.28 -26.17
CA VAL A 143 -7.55 -0.45 -24.92
C VAL A 143 -8.90 -0.41 -24.21
N LEU A 144 -9.37 -1.57 -23.78
CA LEU A 144 -10.51 -1.73 -22.88
C LEU A 144 -10.00 -2.22 -21.52
N ASP A 145 -10.22 -1.43 -20.48
CA ASP A 145 -9.89 -1.77 -19.10
C ASP A 145 -11.15 -2.25 -18.38
N CYS A 146 -11.33 -3.58 -18.33
CA CYS A 146 -12.43 -4.21 -17.60
C CYS A 146 -12.13 -4.23 -16.11
N PHE A 147 -13.13 -3.87 -15.27
CA PHE A 147 -12.98 -3.75 -13.82
C PHE A 147 -11.97 -2.66 -13.41
N THR A 148 -12.05 -1.55 -14.07
CA THR A 148 -11.07 -0.44 -14.09
C THR A 148 -10.72 0.13 -12.71
N HIS A 149 -11.61 0.03 -11.70
CA HIS A 149 -11.46 0.57 -10.35
C HIS A 149 -11.06 2.07 -10.39
N THR A 150 -9.83 2.42 -10.00
CA THR A 150 -9.28 3.78 -10.08
C THR A 150 -8.70 4.13 -11.45
N GLY A 151 -8.91 3.30 -12.47
CA GLY A 151 -8.35 3.50 -13.80
C GLY A 151 -6.85 3.23 -13.90
N SER A 152 -6.28 2.48 -12.96
CA SER A 152 -4.83 2.37 -12.88
C SER A 152 -4.18 1.68 -14.07
N PHE A 153 -4.81 0.67 -14.68
CA PHE A 153 -4.36 0.08 -15.94
C PHE A 153 -4.64 1.01 -17.12
N ALA A 154 -5.83 1.62 -17.17
CA ALA A 154 -6.22 2.56 -18.21
C ALA A 154 -5.24 3.76 -18.31
N LEU A 155 -4.84 4.34 -17.16
CA LEU A 155 -3.89 5.45 -17.10
C LEU A 155 -2.49 5.01 -17.57
N ASN A 156 -2.02 3.81 -17.19
CA ASN A 156 -0.76 3.27 -17.70
C ASN A 156 -0.79 3.04 -19.22
N ALA A 157 -1.92 2.59 -19.77
CA ALA A 157 -2.10 2.48 -21.21
C ALA A 157 -2.08 3.85 -21.90
N GLY A 158 -2.74 4.84 -21.30
CA GLY A 158 -2.78 6.22 -21.84
C GLY A 158 -1.41 6.86 -21.93
N ILE A 159 -0.60 6.83 -20.86
CA ILE A 159 0.75 7.41 -20.88
C ILE A 159 1.70 6.66 -21.82
N ALA A 160 1.42 5.40 -22.12
CA ALA A 160 2.17 4.59 -23.07
C ALA A 160 1.82 4.87 -24.55
N GLY A 161 0.91 5.81 -24.81
CA GLY A 161 0.53 6.24 -26.16
C GLY A 161 -0.55 5.38 -26.80
N ALA A 162 -1.49 4.86 -26.02
CA ALA A 162 -2.70 4.25 -26.58
C ALA A 162 -3.48 5.25 -27.45
N GLU A 163 -4.05 4.80 -28.58
CA GLU A 163 -4.92 5.61 -29.44
C GLU A 163 -6.20 6.02 -28.70
N SER A 164 -6.78 5.08 -27.95
CA SER A 164 -7.96 5.32 -27.12
C SER A 164 -7.98 4.32 -25.96
N VAL A 165 -8.54 4.75 -24.85
CA VAL A 165 -8.72 3.92 -23.65
C VAL A 165 -10.15 4.08 -23.14
N LEU A 166 -10.83 2.97 -22.91
CA LEU A 166 -12.15 2.89 -22.29
C LEU A 166 -12.05 2.06 -21.03
N GLY A 167 -12.55 2.58 -19.90
CA GLY A 167 -12.62 1.90 -18.62
C GLY A 167 -14.04 1.84 -18.06
#